data_ab405abbdb8f0779c336d9b285daa6b6
#
_entry.id   ab405abbdb8f0779c336d9b285daa6b6
#
_cell.length_a   1.000
_cell.length_b   1.000
_cell.length_c   1.000
_cell.angle_alpha   90.00
_cell.angle_beta   90.00
_cell.angle_gamma   90.00
#
_symmetry.space_group_name_H-M   'P 1'
#
loop_
_entity.id
_entity.type
_entity.pdbx_description
1 polymer ?
#
loop_
_entity_poly.entity_id
_entity_poly.type
_entity_poly.pdbx_seq_one_letter_code
_entity_poly.pdbx_strand_id
1 'polypeptide(L)'
;MKKRMRQKGFQLMEVLVSIAIFAAIALPLMSVFLQSAKTDNAARDVLNANYIAQDYIETLNTKTYYEALGSVPTLEAHGGYYLTATLQPYGNAKSMFSSSCVYTHLIMRSNGSVLAVLPDGKWRLFSTLPSSISLSVSSGKYTLNCSGVTVTGSAAYNNCALIVNAMKKTAGGSTSITLGASCQAIVYCTSGNKSTITVAGTSQYHSDIIAADTSLIKVTAKVYDSANKTTPMSTTEAYLNIKNE
;
A
#
# COMPACT_ATOMS: atom_id res chain seq x y z
N MET A 1 -20.86 -79.10 34.91
CA MET A 1 -19.81 -78.34 34.20
C MET A 1 -20.34 -77.43 33.06
N LYS A 2 -21.57 -77.26 32.77
CA LYS A 2 -22.11 -76.44 31.64
C LYS A 2 -22.31 -74.94 31.96
N LYS A 3 -22.28 -74.52 33.22
CA LYS A 3 -22.56 -73.11 33.61
C LYS A 3 -21.34 -72.13 33.39
N ARG A 4 -20.14 -72.61 33.41
CA ARG A 4 -18.91 -71.75 33.22
C ARG A 4 -18.64 -71.31 31.77
N MET A 5 -19.13 -72.11 30.79
CA MET A 5 -18.89 -71.73 29.38
C MET A 5 -19.79 -70.56 28.91
N ARG A 6 -21.03 -70.49 29.46
CA ARG A 6 -21.99 -69.41 29.13
C ARG A 6 -21.52 -68.04 29.64
N GLN A 7 -20.86 -68.05 30.81
CA GLN A 7 -20.31 -66.76 31.35
C GLN A 7 -19.14 -66.24 30.56
N LYS A 8 -18.27 -67.08 30.02
CA LYS A 8 -17.10 -66.65 29.20
C LYS A 8 -17.55 -66.06 27.84
N GLY A 9 -18.62 -66.61 27.23
CA GLY A 9 -19.15 -66.10 25.99
C GLY A 9 -19.83 -64.75 26.15
N PHE A 10 -20.48 -64.51 27.29
CA PHE A 10 -21.15 -63.23 27.61
C PHE A 10 -20.13 -62.10 27.84
N GLN A 11 -19.02 -62.39 28.53
CA GLN A 11 -17.93 -61.43 28.72
C GLN A 11 -17.23 -61.06 27.39
N LEU A 12 -17.11 -61.97 26.44
CA LEU A 12 -16.54 -61.69 25.14
C LEU A 12 -17.41 -60.76 24.31
N MET A 13 -18.75 -60.98 24.33
CA MET A 13 -19.72 -60.09 23.66
C MET A 13 -19.73 -58.70 24.27
N GLU A 14 -19.61 -58.55 25.57
CA GLU A 14 -19.58 -57.26 26.26
C GLU A 14 -18.34 -56.45 25.88
N VAL A 15 -17.17 -57.11 25.79
CA VAL A 15 -15.94 -56.45 25.31
C VAL A 15 -16.06 -56.02 23.86
N LEU A 16 -16.61 -56.89 22.99
CA LEU A 16 -16.80 -56.52 21.57
C LEU A 16 -17.74 -55.33 21.39
N VAL A 17 -18.87 -55.30 22.13
CA VAL A 17 -19.81 -54.18 22.09
C VAL A 17 -19.16 -52.91 22.64
N SER A 18 -18.39 -53.01 23.72
CA SER A 18 -17.66 -51.85 24.29
C SER A 18 -16.63 -51.27 23.31
N ILE A 19 -15.91 -52.12 22.62
CA ILE A 19 -14.92 -51.68 21.59
C ILE A 19 -15.67 -51.05 20.41
N ALA A 20 -16.82 -51.62 19.98
CA ALA A 20 -17.59 -51.05 18.88
C ALA A 20 -18.17 -49.68 19.24
N ILE A 21 -18.70 -49.50 20.45
CA ILE A 21 -19.17 -48.18 20.94
C ILE A 21 -18.00 -47.19 21.04
N PHE A 22 -16.87 -47.61 21.59
CA PHE A 22 -15.70 -46.78 21.70
C PHE A 22 -15.22 -46.31 20.32
N ALA A 23 -15.14 -47.23 19.35
CA ALA A 23 -14.72 -46.88 17.98
C ALA A 23 -15.73 -45.92 17.31
N ALA A 24 -17.01 -46.10 17.53
CA ALA A 24 -18.05 -45.22 16.97
C ALA A 24 -17.97 -43.78 17.52
N ILE A 25 -17.48 -43.60 18.75
CA ILE A 25 -17.32 -42.28 19.38
C ILE A 25 -15.91 -41.69 19.07
N ALA A 26 -14.89 -42.55 19.05
CA ALA A 26 -13.49 -42.10 18.87
C ALA A 26 -13.25 -41.48 17.49
N LEU A 27 -13.83 -42.01 16.42
CA LEU A 27 -13.63 -41.52 15.06
C LEU A 27 -14.17 -40.07 14.86
N PRO A 28 -15.43 -39.75 15.24
CA PRO A 28 -15.89 -38.36 15.13
C PRO A 28 -15.15 -37.40 16.05
N LEU A 29 -14.76 -37.81 17.27
CA LEU A 29 -13.94 -36.97 18.14
C LEU A 29 -12.57 -36.64 17.50
N MET A 30 -11.89 -37.64 16.93
CA MET A 30 -10.62 -37.42 16.22
C MET A 30 -10.77 -36.45 15.07
N SER A 31 -11.87 -36.53 14.31
CA SER A 31 -12.13 -35.59 13.21
C SER A 31 -12.32 -34.15 13.70
N VAL A 32 -13.01 -33.95 14.83
CA VAL A 32 -13.20 -32.63 15.44
C VAL A 32 -11.87 -32.06 15.92
N PHE A 33 -11.01 -32.88 16.56
CA PHE A 33 -9.67 -32.42 16.97
C PHE A 33 -8.80 -32.02 15.78
N LEU A 34 -8.80 -32.81 14.71
CA LEU A 34 -8.04 -32.47 13.50
C LEU A 34 -8.55 -31.18 12.84
N GLN A 35 -9.86 -30.97 12.82
CA GLN A 35 -10.45 -29.76 12.29
C GLN A 35 -10.14 -28.54 13.16
N SER A 36 -10.22 -28.69 14.49
CA SER A 36 -9.83 -27.63 15.43
C SER A 36 -8.37 -27.24 15.24
N ALA A 37 -7.45 -28.21 15.16
CA ALA A 37 -6.02 -27.95 14.95
C ALA A 37 -5.75 -27.24 13.62
N LYS A 38 -6.47 -27.59 12.55
CA LYS A 38 -6.37 -26.87 11.26
C LYS A 38 -6.86 -25.43 11.36
N THR A 39 -7.97 -25.22 12.06
CA THR A 39 -8.55 -23.88 12.27
C THR A 39 -7.62 -23.02 13.11
N ASP A 40 -7.03 -23.58 14.17
CA ASP A 40 -6.08 -22.86 15.02
C ASP A 40 -4.81 -22.46 14.25
N ASN A 41 -4.28 -23.34 13.41
CA ASN A 41 -3.15 -23.01 12.54
C ASN A 41 -3.52 -21.90 11.56
N ALA A 42 -4.65 -21.99 10.89
CA ALA A 42 -5.11 -20.95 9.97
C ALA A 42 -5.31 -19.59 10.68
N ALA A 43 -5.85 -19.60 11.91
CA ALA A 43 -6.02 -18.40 12.71
C ALA A 43 -4.66 -17.77 13.09
N ARG A 44 -3.68 -18.60 13.48
CA ARG A 44 -2.31 -18.13 13.77
C ARG A 44 -1.63 -17.53 12.54
N ASP A 45 -1.81 -18.14 11.38
CA ASP A 45 -1.25 -17.62 10.13
C ASP A 45 -1.82 -16.25 9.78
N VAL A 46 -3.13 -16.05 9.93
CA VAL A 46 -3.79 -14.75 9.72
C VAL A 46 -3.31 -13.72 10.75
N LEU A 47 -3.14 -14.09 12.02
CA LEU A 47 -2.60 -13.21 13.04
C LEU A 47 -1.17 -12.79 12.71
N ASN A 48 -0.30 -13.71 12.34
CA ASN A 48 1.06 -13.41 11.93
C ASN A 48 1.10 -12.48 10.72
N ALA A 49 0.25 -12.72 9.72
CA ALA A 49 0.12 -11.86 8.55
C ALA A 49 -0.32 -10.44 8.94
N ASN A 50 -1.25 -10.30 9.88
CA ASN A 50 -1.68 -9.00 10.41
C ASN A 50 -0.54 -8.28 11.15
N TYR A 51 0.25 -8.99 11.96
CA TYR A 51 1.41 -8.41 12.66
C TYR A 51 2.44 -7.88 11.66
N ILE A 52 2.77 -8.63 10.62
CA ILE A 52 3.71 -8.19 9.58
C ILE A 52 3.20 -6.91 8.89
N ALA A 53 1.91 -6.85 8.56
CA ALA A 53 1.33 -5.67 7.94
C ALA A 53 1.35 -4.45 8.87
N GLN A 54 1.04 -4.63 10.16
CA GLN A 54 1.07 -3.56 11.16
C GLN A 54 2.49 -3.07 11.43
N ASP A 55 3.45 -3.96 11.64
CA ASP A 55 4.85 -3.63 11.86
C ASP A 55 5.43 -2.79 10.71
N TYR A 56 5.07 -3.15 9.48
CA TYR A 56 5.45 -2.37 8.30
C TYR A 56 4.84 -0.96 8.34
N ILE A 57 3.55 -0.83 8.67
CA ILE A 57 2.86 0.47 8.75
C ILE A 57 3.48 1.34 9.87
N GLU A 58 3.78 0.76 11.03
CA GLU A 58 4.44 1.46 12.14
C GLU A 58 5.85 1.91 11.74
N THR A 59 6.60 1.05 11.06
CA THR A 59 7.91 1.40 10.53
C THR A 59 7.83 2.58 9.55
N LEU A 60 6.82 2.61 8.67
CA LEU A 60 6.61 3.73 7.75
C LEU A 60 6.31 5.04 8.48
N ASN A 61 5.58 5.00 9.58
CA ASN A 61 5.22 6.19 10.34
C ASN A 61 6.44 6.87 11.00
N THR A 62 7.54 6.16 11.16
CA THR A 62 8.81 6.72 11.69
C THR A 62 9.69 7.32 10.61
N LYS A 63 9.42 7.07 9.32
CA LYS A 63 10.24 7.49 8.18
C LYS A 63 9.78 8.84 7.63
N THR A 64 10.69 9.51 6.93
CA THR A 64 10.34 10.62 6.05
C THR A 64 9.61 10.10 4.81
N TYR A 65 8.91 10.96 4.11
CA TYR A 65 8.18 10.57 2.88
C TYR A 65 9.10 9.94 1.82
N TYR A 66 10.33 10.47 1.69
CA TYR A 66 11.34 9.93 0.78
C TYR A 66 11.78 8.51 1.18
N GLU A 67 12.10 8.29 2.45
CA GLU A 67 12.51 6.99 2.97
C GLU A 67 11.35 5.97 2.88
N ALA A 68 10.12 6.41 3.15
CA ALA A 68 8.94 5.57 3.01
C ALA A 68 8.77 5.06 1.58
N LEU A 69 8.90 5.93 0.58
CA LEU A 69 8.83 5.54 -0.84
C LEU A 69 9.96 4.60 -1.25
N GLY A 70 11.19 4.84 -0.76
CA GLY A 70 12.33 3.97 -1.01
C GLY A 70 12.22 2.58 -0.37
N SER A 71 11.33 2.44 0.62
CA SER A 71 11.13 1.19 1.37
C SER A 71 9.82 0.46 1.03
N VAL A 72 9.16 0.80 -0.09
CA VAL A 72 7.93 0.09 -0.51
C VAL A 72 8.27 -1.32 -1.01
N PRO A 73 7.84 -2.38 -0.33
CA PRO A 73 8.09 -3.74 -0.78
C PRO A 73 7.21 -4.07 -1.98
N THR A 74 7.82 -4.56 -3.03
CA THR A 74 7.11 -5.11 -4.20
C THR A 74 6.69 -6.55 -3.99
N LEU A 75 7.54 -7.33 -3.34
CA LEU A 75 7.27 -8.67 -2.81
C LEU A 75 8.45 -9.04 -1.91
N GLU A 76 8.36 -8.74 -0.63
CA GLU A 76 9.43 -8.98 0.33
C GLU A 76 9.09 -10.16 1.24
N ALA A 77 10.06 -11.04 1.46
CA ALA A 77 9.88 -12.23 2.30
C ALA A 77 10.08 -11.90 3.78
N HIS A 78 9.10 -12.24 4.61
CA HIS A 78 9.12 -12.08 6.07
C HIS A 78 8.69 -13.36 6.76
N GLY A 79 9.64 -14.14 7.28
CA GLY A 79 9.35 -15.31 8.12
C GLY A 79 8.43 -16.37 7.48
N GLY A 80 8.54 -16.59 6.17
CA GLY A 80 7.68 -17.51 5.42
C GLY A 80 6.45 -16.87 4.79
N TYR A 81 6.24 -15.57 5.02
CA TYR A 81 5.20 -14.77 4.37
C TYR A 81 5.81 -13.78 3.38
N TYR A 82 4.97 -13.23 2.52
CA TYR A 82 5.39 -12.26 1.51
C TYR A 82 4.56 -10.98 1.64
N LEU A 83 5.25 -9.86 1.82
CA LEU A 83 4.64 -8.54 1.96
C LEU A 83 4.71 -7.76 0.65
N THR A 84 3.61 -7.17 0.26
CA THR A 84 3.55 -6.10 -0.75
C THR A 84 2.90 -4.88 -0.15
N ALA A 85 3.31 -3.70 -0.57
CA ALA A 85 2.62 -2.48 -0.16
C ALA A 85 2.44 -1.51 -1.33
N THR A 86 1.45 -0.65 -1.19
CA THR A 86 1.23 0.48 -2.09
C THR A 86 1.01 1.73 -1.27
N LEU A 87 1.66 2.82 -1.68
CA LEU A 87 1.49 4.13 -1.10
C LEU A 87 0.77 5.02 -2.10
N GLN A 88 -0.33 5.64 -1.68
CA GLN A 88 -1.10 6.56 -2.50
C GLN A 88 -1.28 7.88 -1.76
N PRO A 89 -1.08 9.04 -2.42
CA PRO A 89 -1.43 10.33 -1.84
C PRO A 89 -2.91 10.34 -1.44
N TYR A 90 -3.20 10.86 -0.26
CA TYR A 90 -4.55 10.99 0.27
C TYR A 90 -4.71 12.34 0.96
N GLY A 91 -5.88 12.94 0.88
CA GLY A 91 -6.18 14.23 1.50
C GLY A 91 -7.18 15.05 0.70
N ASN A 92 -7.34 16.33 1.04
CA ASN A 92 -8.28 17.24 0.36
C ASN A 92 -8.00 17.37 -1.14
N ALA A 93 -6.74 17.20 -1.56
CA ALA A 93 -6.38 17.14 -2.97
C ALA A 93 -7.20 16.10 -3.74
N LYS A 94 -7.49 14.95 -3.13
CA LYS A 94 -8.28 13.89 -3.76
C LYS A 94 -9.74 14.27 -3.96
N SER A 95 -10.34 15.07 -3.07
CA SER A 95 -11.74 15.48 -3.18
C SER A 95 -11.96 16.50 -4.29
N MET A 96 -10.90 17.17 -4.74
CA MET A 96 -10.96 18.19 -5.81
C MET A 96 -10.86 17.57 -7.21
N PHE A 97 -10.50 16.31 -7.32
CA PHE A 97 -10.34 15.60 -8.59
C PHE A 97 -11.37 14.48 -8.75
N SER A 98 -11.67 14.13 -9.99
CA SER A 98 -12.61 13.05 -10.28
C SER A 98 -12.11 11.71 -9.74
N SER A 99 -13.02 10.80 -9.40
CA SER A 99 -12.70 9.45 -8.92
C SER A 99 -11.91 8.60 -9.95
N SER A 100 -11.96 8.98 -11.23
CA SER A 100 -11.27 8.29 -12.34
C SER A 100 -10.02 9.05 -12.77
N CYS A 101 -9.13 9.34 -11.82
CA CYS A 101 -7.92 10.10 -12.03
C CYS A 101 -6.71 9.36 -11.45
N VAL A 102 -5.59 9.39 -12.16
CA VAL A 102 -4.29 8.98 -11.61
C VAL A 102 -3.58 10.18 -10.98
N TYR A 103 -2.77 9.92 -9.97
CA TYR A 103 -2.07 10.95 -9.22
C TYR A 103 -0.59 10.93 -9.50
N THR A 104 -0.01 12.10 -9.74
CA THR A 104 1.43 12.34 -9.75
C THR A 104 1.75 13.37 -8.68
N HIS A 105 2.71 13.09 -7.83
CA HIS A 105 3.09 13.97 -6.74
C HIS A 105 4.51 14.50 -6.98
N LEU A 106 4.68 15.81 -6.95
CA LEU A 106 5.98 16.47 -7.05
C LEU A 106 6.30 17.18 -5.73
N ILE A 107 7.37 16.77 -5.07
CA ILE A 107 7.83 17.37 -3.82
C ILE A 107 9.13 18.13 -4.12
N MET A 108 9.05 19.45 -4.03
CA MET A 108 10.19 20.34 -4.19
C MET A 108 10.84 20.57 -2.83
N ARG A 109 12.10 20.17 -2.71
CA ARG A 109 12.85 20.18 -1.44
C ARG A 109 13.68 21.46 -1.29
N SER A 110 14.08 21.75 -0.06
CA SER A 110 14.91 22.91 0.27
C SER A 110 16.30 22.89 -0.40
N ASN A 111 16.86 21.69 -0.64
CA ASN A 111 18.14 21.52 -1.32
C ASN A 111 18.06 21.66 -2.86
N GLY A 112 16.88 22.02 -3.40
CA GLY A 112 16.66 22.16 -4.84
C GLY A 112 16.39 20.84 -5.58
N SER A 113 16.36 19.70 -4.90
CA SER A 113 15.94 18.44 -5.52
C SER A 113 14.41 18.35 -5.64
N VAL A 114 13.93 17.54 -6.58
CA VAL A 114 12.50 17.26 -6.75
C VAL A 114 12.28 15.76 -6.74
N LEU A 115 11.40 15.32 -5.85
CA LEU A 115 10.94 13.95 -5.82
C LEU A 115 9.62 13.87 -6.58
N ALA A 116 9.55 13.03 -7.60
CA ALA A 116 8.34 12.72 -8.34
C ALA A 116 7.83 11.33 -7.96
N VAL A 117 6.58 11.25 -7.52
CA VAL A 117 5.85 9.99 -7.37
C VAL A 117 4.93 9.83 -8.57
N LEU A 118 5.08 8.72 -9.26
CA LEU A 118 4.48 8.48 -10.58
C LEU A 118 3.15 7.73 -10.44
N PRO A 119 2.28 7.76 -11.45
CA PRO A 119 0.98 7.09 -11.42
C PRO A 119 1.02 5.58 -11.21
N ASP A 120 2.11 4.92 -11.57
CA ASP A 120 2.34 3.48 -11.37
C ASP A 120 2.93 3.13 -9.99
N GLY A 121 3.03 4.13 -9.08
CA GLY A 121 3.57 3.98 -7.74
C GLY A 121 5.09 4.03 -7.67
N LYS A 122 5.78 4.13 -8.80
CA LYS A 122 7.24 4.34 -8.82
C LYS A 122 7.58 5.77 -8.45
N TRP A 123 8.82 5.99 -8.07
CA TRP A 123 9.31 7.33 -7.76
C TRP A 123 10.63 7.62 -8.48
N ARG A 124 10.91 8.90 -8.66
CA ARG A 124 12.16 9.38 -9.24
C ARG A 124 12.64 10.65 -8.55
N LEU A 125 13.91 10.68 -8.21
CA LEU A 125 14.57 11.86 -7.67
C LEU A 125 15.30 12.59 -8.79
N PHE A 126 15.03 13.91 -8.90
CA PHE A 126 15.79 14.85 -9.71
C PHE A 126 16.68 15.66 -8.77
N SER A 127 17.98 15.60 -8.95
CA SER A 127 18.98 16.21 -8.05
C SER A 127 18.99 17.75 -8.08
N THR A 128 18.42 18.34 -9.11
CA THR A 128 18.34 19.80 -9.29
C THR A 128 16.90 20.22 -9.56
N LEU A 129 16.54 21.44 -9.15
CA LEU A 129 15.24 22.02 -9.45
C LEU A 129 15.09 22.16 -10.97
N PRO A 130 14.13 21.47 -11.59
CA PRO A 130 13.92 21.59 -13.02
C PRO A 130 13.33 22.96 -13.37
N SER A 131 13.88 23.60 -14.41
CA SER A 131 13.32 24.85 -14.95
C SER A 131 11.99 24.63 -15.67
N SER A 132 11.77 23.42 -16.21
CA SER A 132 10.55 23.04 -16.87
C SER A 132 10.11 21.63 -16.48
N ILE A 133 8.83 21.47 -16.24
CA ILE A 133 8.17 20.18 -16.00
C ILE A 133 6.99 20.10 -16.92
N SER A 134 6.82 18.99 -17.62
CA SER A 134 5.58 18.73 -18.37
C SER A 134 5.01 17.38 -17.99
N LEU A 135 3.68 17.31 -17.84
CA LEU A 135 2.95 16.09 -17.56
C LEU A 135 1.81 15.95 -18.55
N SER A 136 1.76 14.80 -19.19
CA SER A 136 0.64 14.43 -20.05
C SER A 136 0.23 12.98 -19.80
N VAL A 137 -1.06 12.70 -20.00
CA VAL A 137 -1.60 11.33 -19.95
C VAL A 137 -2.42 11.11 -21.21
N SER A 138 -2.16 10.03 -21.91
CA SER A 138 -2.86 9.64 -23.13
C SER A 138 -2.80 8.14 -23.34
N SER A 139 -3.92 7.56 -23.76
CA SER A 139 -4.01 6.14 -24.13
C SER A 139 -3.47 5.19 -23.05
N GLY A 140 -3.78 5.45 -21.78
CA GLY A 140 -3.34 4.61 -20.68
C GLY A 140 -1.84 4.71 -20.35
N LYS A 141 -1.16 5.75 -20.85
CA LYS A 141 0.25 6.03 -20.56
C LYS A 141 0.41 7.45 -20.04
N TYR A 142 1.28 7.63 -19.07
CA TYR A 142 1.74 8.95 -18.64
C TYR A 142 3.12 9.25 -19.21
N THR A 143 3.39 10.52 -19.42
CA THR A 143 4.70 11.05 -19.76
C THR A 143 4.99 12.26 -18.86
N LEU A 144 6.00 12.13 -18.03
CA LEU A 144 6.54 13.21 -17.20
C LEU A 144 7.90 13.61 -17.76
N ASN A 145 8.08 14.86 -18.13
CA ASN A 145 9.37 15.41 -18.54
C ASN A 145 9.80 16.47 -17.52
N CYS A 146 11.00 16.35 -17.01
CA CYS A 146 11.63 17.30 -16.09
C CYS A 146 12.96 17.76 -16.67
N SER A 147 13.02 18.98 -17.20
CA SER A 147 14.23 19.56 -17.80
C SER A 147 14.95 18.61 -18.78
N GLY A 148 14.21 17.98 -19.68
CA GLY A 148 14.75 17.08 -20.71
C GLY A 148 14.85 15.62 -20.28
N VAL A 149 14.68 15.27 -19.02
CA VAL A 149 14.59 13.87 -18.57
C VAL A 149 13.14 13.40 -18.68
N THR A 150 12.89 12.45 -19.55
CA THR A 150 11.55 11.90 -19.79
C THR A 150 11.36 10.58 -19.04
N VAL A 151 10.25 10.47 -18.32
CA VAL A 151 9.82 9.26 -17.64
C VAL A 151 8.43 8.89 -18.16
N THR A 152 8.25 7.64 -18.57
CA THR A 152 6.97 7.13 -19.07
C THR A 152 6.58 5.88 -18.32
N GLY A 153 5.27 5.63 -18.21
CA GLY A 153 4.75 4.43 -17.58
C GLY A 153 3.26 4.26 -17.87
N SER A 154 2.66 3.25 -17.25
CA SER A 154 1.24 2.96 -17.40
C SER A 154 0.40 3.84 -16.50
N ALA A 155 -0.77 4.27 -16.98
CA ALA A 155 -1.76 5.01 -16.23
C ALA A 155 -3.10 4.26 -16.29
N ALA A 156 -3.73 4.06 -15.16
CA ALA A 156 -5.02 3.37 -15.09
C ALA A 156 -6.17 4.19 -15.72
N TYR A 157 -6.01 5.51 -15.78
CA TYR A 157 -7.00 6.44 -16.33
C TYR A 157 -6.32 7.45 -17.26
N ASN A 158 -7.10 8.07 -18.14
CA ASN A 158 -6.60 9.12 -19.04
C ASN A 158 -6.59 10.52 -18.41
N ASN A 159 -7.09 10.67 -17.20
CA ASN A 159 -7.04 11.91 -16.43
C ASN A 159 -5.96 11.83 -15.36
N CYS A 160 -5.20 12.91 -15.16
CA CYS A 160 -4.15 12.99 -14.16
C CYS A 160 -4.30 14.24 -13.29
N ALA A 161 -4.11 14.05 -11.99
CA ALA A 161 -3.96 15.11 -11.02
C ALA A 161 -2.48 15.24 -10.62
N LEU A 162 -1.92 16.41 -10.83
CA LEU A 162 -0.59 16.77 -10.37
C LEU A 162 -0.68 17.52 -9.04
N ILE A 163 -0.12 16.93 -8.01
CA ILE A 163 -0.01 17.56 -6.69
C ILE A 163 1.42 18.07 -6.54
N VAL A 164 1.58 19.38 -6.47
CA VAL A 164 2.89 20.01 -6.31
C VAL A 164 3.03 20.51 -4.87
N ASN A 165 3.98 19.95 -4.14
CA ASN A 165 4.36 20.43 -2.82
C ASN A 165 5.66 21.23 -2.93
N ALA A 166 5.57 22.53 -2.80
CA ALA A 166 6.69 23.47 -2.84
C ALA A 166 6.83 24.27 -1.54
N MET A 167 6.28 23.78 -0.44
CA MET A 167 6.32 24.47 0.85
C MET A 167 7.75 24.66 1.38
N LYS A 168 8.63 23.69 1.12
CA LYS A 168 10.05 23.76 1.53
C LYS A 168 11.00 24.23 0.42
N LYS A 169 10.50 24.57 -0.75
CA LYS A 169 11.33 25.10 -1.83
C LYS A 169 12.03 26.40 -1.37
N THR A 170 13.34 26.43 -1.46
CA THR A 170 14.09 27.66 -1.18
C THR A 170 13.76 28.72 -2.23
N ALA A 171 13.62 29.97 -1.81
CA ALA A 171 13.46 31.10 -2.71
C ALA A 171 14.65 31.16 -3.68
N GLY A 172 14.40 31.25 -4.99
CA GLY A 172 15.37 31.24 -6.05
C GLY A 172 15.15 30.15 -7.08
N GLY A 173 15.23 30.50 -8.33
CA GLY A 173 14.90 29.62 -9.46
C GLY A 173 13.39 29.53 -9.73
N SER A 174 13.02 29.68 -10.99
CA SER A 174 11.64 29.53 -11.45
C SER A 174 11.44 28.16 -12.08
N THR A 175 10.25 27.59 -11.88
CA THR A 175 9.84 26.32 -12.48
C THR A 175 8.57 26.55 -13.27
N SER A 176 8.58 26.23 -14.54
CA SER A 176 7.37 26.25 -15.39
C SER A 176 6.80 24.83 -15.51
N ILE A 177 5.53 24.68 -15.20
CA ILE A 177 4.83 23.40 -15.27
C ILE A 177 3.81 23.48 -16.39
N THR A 178 3.88 22.61 -17.37
CA THR A 178 2.95 22.52 -18.49
C THR A 178 2.12 21.25 -18.37
N LEU A 179 0.80 21.39 -18.37
CA LEU A 179 -0.13 20.28 -18.25
C LEU A 179 -0.77 19.93 -19.58
N GLY A 180 -0.87 18.67 -19.89
CA GLY A 180 -1.68 18.19 -21.02
C GLY A 180 -3.18 18.41 -20.79
N ALA A 181 -3.98 18.27 -21.84
CA ALA A 181 -5.41 18.61 -21.85
C ALA A 181 -6.24 17.87 -20.76
N SER A 182 -5.84 16.68 -20.39
CA SER A 182 -6.52 15.85 -19.37
C SER A 182 -5.84 15.91 -18.00
N CYS A 183 -4.97 16.89 -17.78
CA CYS A 183 -4.22 17.04 -16.54
C CYS A 183 -4.67 18.30 -15.79
N GLN A 184 -4.76 18.21 -14.47
CA GLN A 184 -5.05 19.32 -13.58
C GLN A 184 -4.00 19.37 -12.48
N ALA A 185 -3.70 20.54 -11.93
CA ALA A 185 -2.73 20.66 -10.84
C ALA A 185 -3.30 21.38 -9.61
N ILE A 186 -2.81 20.95 -8.44
CA ILE A 186 -2.89 21.71 -7.20
C ILE A 186 -1.46 22.00 -6.76
N VAL A 187 -1.20 23.28 -6.46
CA VAL A 187 0.12 23.75 -6.02
C VAL A 187 0.03 24.26 -4.59
N TYR A 188 0.72 23.59 -3.70
CA TYR A 188 0.95 24.03 -2.33
C TYR A 188 2.30 24.71 -2.25
N CYS A 189 2.32 25.99 -1.94
CA CYS A 189 3.56 26.76 -1.87
C CYS A 189 3.46 27.84 -0.79
N THR A 190 4.62 28.37 -0.37
CA THR A 190 4.65 29.59 0.44
C THR A 190 4.33 30.81 -0.43
N SER A 191 3.86 31.91 0.18
CA SER A 191 3.59 33.17 -0.55
C SER A 191 4.81 33.64 -1.32
N GLY A 192 6.01 33.46 -0.78
CA GLY A 192 7.28 33.81 -1.44
C GLY A 192 7.61 32.94 -2.67
N ASN A 193 7.09 31.72 -2.74
CA ASN A 193 7.34 30.79 -3.85
C ASN A 193 6.27 30.85 -4.95
N LYS A 194 5.12 31.47 -4.69
CA LYS A 194 4.00 31.51 -5.63
C LYS A 194 4.40 32.12 -6.99
N SER A 195 5.20 33.18 -6.99
CA SER A 195 5.67 33.83 -8.22
C SER A 195 6.73 33.07 -8.99
N THR A 196 7.37 32.06 -8.34
CA THR A 196 8.45 31.26 -8.93
C THR A 196 7.95 29.94 -9.53
N ILE A 197 6.70 29.60 -9.33
CA ILE A 197 6.06 28.39 -9.88
C ILE A 197 4.93 28.83 -10.81
N THR A 198 5.09 28.60 -12.08
CA THR A 198 4.09 28.93 -13.10
C THR A 198 3.48 27.64 -13.63
N VAL A 199 2.16 27.53 -13.64
CA VAL A 199 1.48 26.36 -14.21
C VAL A 199 0.63 26.81 -15.40
N ALA A 200 0.94 26.28 -16.57
CA ALA A 200 0.13 26.40 -17.77
C ALA A 200 -0.84 25.23 -17.84
N GLY A 201 -2.13 25.54 -17.81
CA GLY A 201 -3.23 24.56 -17.74
C GLY A 201 -4.15 24.83 -16.55
N THR A 202 -5.05 23.89 -16.27
CA THR A 202 -5.98 24.01 -15.14
C THR A 202 -5.25 23.80 -13.82
N SER A 203 -5.13 24.84 -13.01
CA SER A 203 -4.40 24.79 -11.74
C SER A 203 -5.09 25.58 -10.63
N GLN A 204 -4.89 25.13 -9.39
CA GLN A 204 -5.26 25.83 -8.17
C GLN A 204 -4.03 26.05 -7.31
N TYR A 205 -3.91 27.23 -6.70
CA TYR A 205 -2.81 27.58 -5.81
C TYR A 205 -3.29 27.73 -4.39
N HIS A 206 -2.62 27.05 -3.48
CA HIS A 206 -2.80 27.19 -2.04
C HIS A 206 -1.49 27.71 -1.44
N SER A 207 -1.49 28.99 -1.01
CA SER A 207 -0.33 29.58 -0.34
C SER A 207 -0.52 29.56 1.17
N ASP A 208 0.61 29.30 1.88
CA ASP A 208 0.70 29.34 3.34
C ASP A 208 -0.24 28.38 4.08
N ILE A 209 -0.83 27.43 3.38
CA ILE A 209 -1.55 26.32 3.98
C ILE A 209 -0.53 25.30 4.46
N ILE A 210 -0.64 24.90 5.72
CA ILE A 210 0.16 23.82 6.27
C ILE A 210 -0.03 22.59 5.40
N ALA A 211 1.06 22.05 4.87
CA ALA A 211 1.08 20.95 3.91
C ALA A 211 0.63 19.59 4.49
N ALA A 212 -0.21 19.61 5.54
CA ALA A 212 -0.78 18.42 6.15
C ALA A 212 -1.47 17.52 5.09
N ASP A 213 -2.13 18.15 4.11
CA ASP A 213 -2.82 17.44 3.05
C ASP A 213 -1.89 16.78 2.03
N THR A 214 -0.65 17.25 1.90
CA THR A 214 0.33 16.72 0.94
C THR A 214 1.20 15.62 1.53
N SER A 215 1.23 15.51 2.84
CA SER A 215 1.95 14.46 3.59
C SER A 215 1.06 13.30 3.99
N LEU A 216 -0.26 13.44 3.85
CA LEU A 216 -1.20 12.37 4.14
C LEU A 216 -1.19 11.36 3.00
N ILE A 217 -0.84 10.14 3.33
CA ILE A 217 -0.83 9.02 2.38
C ILE A 217 -1.72 7.89 2.88
N LYS A 218 -2.34 7.20 1.94
CA LYS A 218 -2.98 5.91 2.19
C LYS A 218 -1.96 4.81 1.91
N VAL A 219 -1.68 4.01 2.92
CA VAL A 219 -0.86 2.81 2.79
C VAL A 219 -1.79 1.61 2.74
N THR A 220 -1.59 0.73 1.77
CA THR A 220 -2.26 -0.57 1.73
C THR A 220 -1.18 -1.65 1.74
N ALA A 221 -1.08 -2.37 2.84
CA ALA A 221 -0.17 -3.50 3.03
C ALA A 221 -0.94 -4.81 2.83
N LYS A 222 -0.41 -5.71 2.01
CA LYS A 222 -0.98 -7.03 1.72
C LYS A 222 0.05 -8.10 2.02
N VAL A 223 -0.36 -9.12 2.77
CA VAL A 223 0.49 -10.24 3.16
C VAL A 223 -0.06 -11.53 2.57
N TYR A 224 0.83 -12.32 1.99
CA TYR A 224 0.53 -13.59 1.33
C TYR A 224 1.33 -14.72 1.99
N ASP A 225 0.83 -15.95 1.95
CA ASP A 225 1.54 -17.15 2.43
C ASP A 225 2.53 -17.71 1.39
N SER A 226 2.45 -17.26 0.14
CA SER A 226 3.42 -17.63 -0.91
C SER A 226 3.55 -16.53 -1.97
N ALA A 227 4.71 -16.50 -2.63
CA ALA A 227 5.03 -15.51 -3.67
C ALA A 227 4.09 -15.55 -4.90
N ASN A 228 3.47 -16.70 -5.16
CA ASN A 228 2.64 -16.92 -6.35
C ASN A 228 1.14 -16.79 -6.09
N LYS A 229 0.72 -16.49 -4.85
CA LYS A 229 -0.72 -16.32 -4.55
C LYS A 229 -1.21 -14.94 -4.94
N THR A 230 -2.42 -14.92 -5.50
CA THR A 230 -3.12 -13.69 -5.90
C THR A 230 -4.05 -13.16 -4.80
N THR A 231 -4.46 -14.03 -3.87
CA THR A 231 -5.35 -13.66 -2.75
C THR A 231 -4.51 -13.46 -1.49
N PRO A 232 -4.50 -12.26 -0.90
CA PRO A 232 -3.77 -12.01 0.34
C PRO A 232 -4.46 -12.68 1.53
N MET A 233 -3.68 -13.13 2.50
CA MET A 233 -4.16 -13.60 3.80
C MET A 233 -4.62 -12.44 4.69
N SER A 234 -3.93 -11.31 4.57
CA SER A 234 -4.24 -10.07 5.27
C SER A 234 -4.12 -8.88 4.33
N THR A 235 -5.02 -7.92 4.50
CA THR A 235 -4.94 -6.61 3.86
C THR A 235 -5.22 -5.56 4.93
N THR A 236 -4.23 -4.73 5.22
CA THR A 236 -4.33 -3.65 6.20
C THR A 236 -4.18 -2.31 5.49
N GLU A 237 -5.10 -1.40 5.76
CA GLU A 237 -5.06 -0.04 5.25
C GLU A 237 -4.84 0.94 6.40
N ALA A 238 -3.97 1.91 6.20
CA ALA A 238 -3.73 2.97 7.16
C ALA A 238 -3.58 4.31 6.45
N TYR A 239 -3.91 5.37 7.17
CA TYR A 239 -3.71 6.75 6.72
C TYR A 239 -2.62 7.36 7.60
N LEU A 240 -1.48 7.66 6.99
CA LEU A 240 -0.31 8.15 7.69
C LEU A 240 -0.02 9.60 7.27
N ASN A 241 0.28 10.43 8.25
CA ASN A 241 0.81 11.77 8.03
C ASN A 241 2.33 11.72 8.11
N ILE A 242 2.95 11.36 7.00
CA ILE A 242 4.40 11.18 6.94
C ILE A 242 5.09 12.54 6.79
N LYS A 243 6.11 12.76 7.59
CA LYS A 243 6.90 14.02 7.53
C LYS A 243 7.56 14.14 6.17
N ASN A 244 7.42 15.30 5.53
CA ASN A 244 8.04 15.56 4.23
C ASN A 244 9.56 15.71 4.32
N GLU A 245 10.08 16.04 5.49
CA GLU A 245 11.52 16.04 5.89
C GLU A 245 11.63 16.23 7.41
#